data_aa6e0516a829d2c0c6f9dd104f6952cd
#
_entry.id   aa6e0516a829d2c0c6f9dd104f6952cd
#
_cell.length_a   1.000
_cell.length_b   1.000
_cell.length_c   1.000
_cell.angle_alpha   90.00
_cell.angle_beta   90.00
_cell.angle_gamma   90.00
#
_symmetry.space_group_name_H-M   'P 1'
#
loop_
_entity.id
_entity.type
_entity.pdbx_description
1 polymer ?
#
loop_
_entity_poly.entity_id
_entity_poly.type
_entity_poly.pdbx_seq_one_letter_code
_entity_poly.pdbx_strand_id
1 'polypeptide(L)'
;MSPARIAAALALAAAIALPLVPGIPAYWITLGSLIGLSAIVALGIVVLTGVANVVSFGQAMFVGFGAYTTAILTTRYGWPPLATLPIAIGLTGLFAWGIGAITLRLRGHYLPVATIAWNISFFYLTGGLDFFRRFDGISGIPPIEVGGISFAGGANFYLLTLAILLALVVVTANLLDSRVGRAIRSLRGGVLAAESFGIDTGRARILAFVYAAVLASISGWLYAHFQRAINPSPFSMVASIDYLLMAVAGGIGQIGGALLGAALVTIVRDKLQDVLPFLVGTQGNFESIVFGFTLILIFQFAPEGLWPHVRRWFGVTLRHSGAAKRKPEPMEGLRTGRDPQVAQPVGSGFSLREPRNDGVDELLSVSHLRKTFGGLVAVNDLSFRVGPGEIVGLIGPNGAGKSTSFNLITGILPASGGSIGFRGHELRGWRSRRIAGLGIARTFQHVKLVHGMSVLDNVALGAHLHGRAGAASGALRLDRADEARLFARAWDALERVGLAGEAGAIATELALGQQRLVEIARALALGPTLLLLDEPAAGLRHVEKTALAALLRQVRETGVGVLLVEHDMDFVMGLTDRLVVMNFGSELAQGQPAEIQRDPAVLEAYLGSAA
;
A
#
# COMPACT_ATOMS: atom_id res chain seq x y z
N MET A 1 11.34 -20.49 21.42
CA MET A 1 10.49 -20.21 20.23
C MET A 1 9.10 -19.84 20.72
N SER A 2 8.41 -18.90 20.08
CA SER A 2 7.01 -18.61 20.44
C SER A 2 6.10 -19.80 20.08
N PRO A 3 5.00 -20.04 20.79
CA PRO A 3 4.05 -21.14 20.48
C PRO A 3 3.61 -21.15 19.02
N ALA A 4 3.43 -19.98 18.43
CA ALA A 4 3.10 -19.81 17.03
C ALA A 4 4.18 -20.31 16.05
N ARG A 5 5.45 -20.11 16.37
CA ARG A 5 6.54 -20.62 15.52
C ARG A 5 6.63 -22.14 15.61
N ILE A 6 6.32 -22.71 16.77
CA ILE A 6 6.25 -24.16 16.94
C ILE A 6 5.08 -24.71 16.12
N ALA A 7 3.89 -24.12 16.23
CA ALA A 7 2.72 -24.55 15.46
C ALA A 7 2.95 -24.44 13.94
N ALA A 8 3.55 -23.35 13.45
CA ALA A 8 3.89 -23.20 12.04
C ALA A 8 4.94 -24.23 11.58
N ALA A 9 5.95 -24.52 12.41
CA ALA A 9 6.94 -25.54 12.10
C ALA A 9 6.33 -26.95 12.07
N LEU A 10 5.42 -27.27 13.00
CA LEU A 10 4.69 -28.53 13.01
C LEU A 10 3.76 -28.69 11.79
N ALA A 11 3.03 -27.63 11.42
CA ALA A 11 2.18 -27.62 10.23
C ALA A 11 3.01 -27.82 8.95
N LEU A 12 4.17 -27.17 8.86
CA LEU A 12 5.09 -27.34 7.74
C LEU A 12 5.68 -28.76 7.71
N ALA A 13 6.10 -29.29 8.85
CA ALA A 13 6.60 -30.66 8.96
C ALA A 13 5.53 -31.69 8.56
N ALA A 14 4.28 -31.49 8.99
CA ALA A 14 3.14 -32.33 8.61
C ALA A 14 2.88 -32.26 7.08
N ALA A 15 2.93 -31.04 6.48
CA ALA A 15 2.77 -30.88 5.05
C ALA A 15 3.89 -31.58 4.25
N ILE A 16 5.13 -31.48 4.70
CA ILE A 16 6.27 -32.18 4.04
C ILE A 16 6.16 -33.70 4.23
N ALA A 17 5.72 -34.16 5.41
CA ALA A 17 5.61 -35.57 5.72
C ALA A 17 4.42 -36.26 5.01
N LEU A 18 3.40 -35.50 4.61
CA LEU A 18 2.16 -36.03 4.03
C LEU A 18 2.39 -37.09 2.93
N PRO A 19 3.22 -36.85 1.90
CA PRO A 19 3.45 -37.87 0.85
C PRO A 19 4.41 -38.98 1.27
N LEU A 20 5.08 -38.88 2.43
CA LEU A 20 6.06 -39.84 2.92
C LEU A 20 5.47 -40.88 3.88
N VAL A 21 4.25 -40.62 4.41
CA VAL A 21 3.57 -41.53 5.32
C VAL A 21 2.96 -42.70 4.54
N PRO A 22 3.37 -43.97 4.82
CA PRO A 22 2.79 -45.13 4.16
C PRO A 22 1.29 -45.23 4.41
N GLY A 23 0.50 -45.54 3.37
CA GLY A 23 -0.94 -45.73 3.48
C GLY A 23 -1.81 -44.49 3.28
N ILE A 24 -1.23 -43.32 3.06
CA ILE A 24 -2.03 -42.14 2.69
C ILE A 24 -2.54 -42.32 1.24
N PRO A 25 -3.87 -42.26 1.02
CA PRO A 25 -4.44 -42.33 -0.32
C PRO A 25 -3.90 -41.25 -1.26
N ALA A 26 -3.61 -41.59 -2.51
CA ALA A 26 -3.14 -40.67 -3.55
C ALA A 26 -4.07 -39.45 -3.74
N TYR A 27 -5.35 -39.61 -3.42
CA TYR A 27 -6.35 -38.55 -3.38
C TYR A 27 -5.91 -37.34 -2.53
N TRP A 28 -5.42 -37.54 -1.31
CA TRP A 28 -4.98 -36.45 -0.43
C TRP A 28 -3.75 -35.72 -0.95
N ILE A 29 -2.85 -36.44 -1.64
CA ILE A 29 -1.68 -35.85 -2.29
C ILE A 29 -2.11 -34.97 -3.48
N THR A 30 -3.06 -35.46 -4.28
CA THR A 30 -3.65 -34.72 -5.39
C THR A 30 -4.38 -33.45 -4.90
N LEU A 31 -5.23 -33.60 -3.88
CA LEU A 31 -5.95 -32.48 -3.26
C LEU A 31 -4.97 -31.44 -2.66
N GLY A 32 -3.91 -31.90 -1.99
CA GLY A 32 -2.86 -31.04 -1.47
C GLY A 32 -2.13 -30.27 -2.58
N SER A 33 -1.90 -30.89 -3.74
CA SER A 33 -1.33 -30.20 -4.90
C SER A 33 -2.26 -29.10 -5.42
N LEU A 34 -3.57 -29.36 -5.54
CA LEU A 34 -4.56 -28.37 -5.94
C LEU A 34 -4.69 -27.22 -4.93
N ILE A 35 -4.63 -27.53 -3.63
CA ILE A 35 -4.57 -26.50 -2.57
C ILE A 35 -3.34 -25.64 -2.75
N GLY A 36 -2.17 -26.22 -3.01
CA GLY A 36 -0.93 -25.49 -3.24
C GLY A 36 -1.02 -24.53 -4.44
N LEU A 37 -1.57 -25.01 -5.57
CA LEU A 37 -1.80 -24.20 -6.76
C LEU A 37 -2.74 -23.01 -6.47
N SER A 38 -3.86 -23.27 -5.80
CA SER A 38 -4.83 -22.24 -5.43
C SER A 38 -4.25 -21.26 -4.42
N ALA A 39 -3.43 -21.73 -3.47
CA ALA A 39 -2.77 -20.90 -2.47
C ALA A 39 -1.78 -19.89 -3.10
N ILE A 40 -1.09 -20.28 -4.18
CA ILE A 40 -0.21 -19.36 -4.93
C ILE A 40 -1.04 -18.19 -5.52
N VAL A 41 -2.19 -18.46 -6.10
CA VAL A 41 -3.08 -17.42 -6.66
C VAL A 41 -3.66 -16.56 -5.54
N ALA A 42 -4.17 -17.19 -4.47
CA ALA A 42 -4.73 -16.49 -3.31
C ALA A 42 -3.70 -15.57 -2.64
N LEU A 43 -2.42 -15.98 -2.58
CA LEU A 43 -1.32 -15.16 -2.08
C LEU A 43 -1.15 -13.86 -2.90
N GLY A 44 -1.25 -13.94 -4.23
CA GLY A 44 -1.25 -12.78 -5.11
C GLY A 44 -2.44 -11.84 -4.84
N ILE A 45 -3.64 -12.41 -4.67
CA ILE A 45 -4.86 -11.64 -4.37
C ILE A 45 -4.78 -10.96 -3.01
N VAL A 46 -4.19 -11.61 -2.00
CA VAL A 46 -3.96 -11.00 -0.68
C VAL A 46 -3.12 -9.73 -0.81
N VAL A 47 -2.07 -9.72 -1.64
CA VAL A 47 -1.27 -8.52 -1.90
C VAL A 47 -2.08 -7.47 -2.67
N LEU A 48 -2.81 -7.88 -3.70
CA LEU A 48 -3.55 -6.97 -4.58
C LEU A 48 -4.79 -6.39 -3.87
N THR A 49 -5.68 -7.25 -3.38
CA THR A 49 -6.95 -6.81 -2.79
C THR A 49 -6.77 -6.47 -1.32
N GLY A 50 -6.04 -7.30 -0.59
CA GLY A 50 -5.87 -7.13 0.84
C GLY A 50 -4.93 -6.00 1.22
N VAL A 51 -3.82 -5.83 0.53
CA VAL A 51 -2.80 -4.83 0.88
C VAL A 51 -2.94 -3.57 0.04
N ALA A 52 -3.04 -3.69 -1.29
CA ALA A 52 -3.15 -2.53 -2.19
C ALA A 52 -4.57 -1.96 -2.31
N ASN A 53 -5.58 -2.62 -1.74
CA ASN A 53 -7.00 -2.24 -1.83
C ASN A 53 -7.50 -2.12 -3.28
N VAL A 54 -7.08 -3.06 -4.12
CA VAL A 54 -7.43 -3.16 -5.55
C VAL A 54 -8.20 -4.44 -5.78
N VAL A 55 -9.51 -4.38 -5.87
CA VAL A 55 -10.36 -5.55 -6.14
C VAL A 55 -10.28 -5.92 -7.61
N SER A 56 -9.94 -7.20 -7.91
CA SER A 56 -9.83 -7.73 -9.27
C SER A 56 -10.48 -9.11 -9.36
N PHE A 57 -11.28 -9.31 -10.40
CA PHE A 57 -11.90 -10.58 -10.77
C PHE A 57 -11.26 -11.20 -12.04
N GLY A 58 -10.04 -10.82 -12.36
CA GLY A 58 -9.35 -11.30 -13.56
C GLY A 58 -8.20 -12.28 -13.31
N GLN A 59 -8.08 -12.85 -12.10
CA GLN A 59 -6.89 -13.65 -11.76
C GLN A 59 -6.85 -15.00 -12.51
N ALA A 60 -7.99 -15.64 -12.80
CA ALA A 60 -8.03 -16.87 -13.57
C ALA A 60 -7.53 -16.69 -15.02
N MET A 61 -7.71 -15.51 -15.61
CA MET A 61 -7.12 -15.16 -16.90
C MET A 61 -5.59 -15.27 -16.85
N PHE A 62 -4.94 -14.77 -15.79
CA PHE A 62 -3.48 -14.82 -15.66
C PHE A 62 -2.96 -16.24 -15.35
N VAL A 63 -3.76 -17.05 -14.66
CA VAL A 63 -3.51 -18.52 -14.56
C VAL A 63 -3.54 -19.12 -15.96
N GLY A 64 -4.55 -18.77 -16.78
CA GLY A 64 -4.65 -19.18 -18.17
C GLY A 64 -3.46 -18.74 -19.03
N PHE A 65 -2.98 -17.50 -18.89
CA PHE A 65 -1.77 -17.03 -19.59
C PHE A 65 -0.57 -17.92 -19.30
N GLY A 66 -0.32 -18.27 -18.04
CA GLY A 66 0.77 -19.17 -17.65
C GLY A 66 0.59 -20.57 -18.26
N ALA A 67 -0.61 -21.13 -18.16
CA ALA A 67 -0.93 -22.47 -18.65
C ALA A 67 -0.84 -22.57 -20.18
N TYR A 68 -1.46 -21.66 -20.92
CA TYR A 68 -1.44 -21.68 -22.39
C TYR A 68 -0.05 -21.39 -22.95
N THR A 69 0.73 -20.49 -22.32
CA THR A 69 2.10 -20.21 -22.76
C THR A 69 2.94 -21.48 -22.72
N THR A 70 2.94 -22.20 -21.58
CA THR A 70 3.73 -23.43 -21.50
C THR A 70 3.18 -24.54 -22.40
N ALA A 71 1.87 -24.72 -22.46
CA ALA A 71 1.25 -25.74 -23.31
C ALA A 71 1.62 -25.57 -24.79
N ILE A 72 1.54 -24.34 -25.30
CA ILE A 72 1.87 -24.05 -26.70
C ILE A 72 3.38 -24.25 -26.96
N LEU A 73 4.24 -23.71 -26.10
CA LEU A 73 5.68 -23.79 -26.27
C LEU A 73 6.19 -25.23 -26.19
N THR A 74 5.65 -26.05 -25.31
CA THR A 74 6.08 -27.44 -25.13
C THR A 74 5.51 -28.34 -26.21
N THR A 75 4.22 -28.25 -26.55
CA THR A 75 3.58 -29.22 -27.46
C THR A 75 3.82 -28.89 -28.94
N ARG A 76 3.91 -27.59 -29.33
CA ARG A 76 4.10 -27.20 -30.74
C ARG A 76 5.53 -26.90 -31.10
N TYR A 77 6.28 -26.33 -30.18
CA TYR A 77 7.67 -25.88 -30.42
C TYR A 77 8.70 -26.77 -29.76
N GLY A 78 8.30 -27.78 -28.98
CA GLY A 78 9.20 -28.75 -28.35
C GLY A 78 10.12 -28.14 -27.27
N TRP A 79 9.76 -27.00 -26.69
CA TRP A 79 10.57 -26.36 -25.67
C TRP A 79 10.56 -27.17 -24.36
N PRO A 80 11.69 -27.23 -23.64
CA PRO A 80 11.71 -27.91 -22.36
C PRO A 80 10.84 -27.17 -21.33
N PRO A 81 10.09 -27.88 -20.47
CA PRO A 81 9.15 -27.28 -19.52
C PRO A 81 9.72 -26.12 -18.70
N LEU A 82 10.93 -26.28 -18.14
CA LEU A 82 11.55 -25.24 -17.29
C LEU A 82 11.87 -23.95 -18.05
N ALA A 83 12.21 -24.02 -19.33
CA ALA A 83 12.51 -22.84 -20.15
C ALA A 83 11.24 -22.03 -20.46
N THR A 84 10.05 -22.62 -20.36
CA THR A 84 8.78 -21.92 -20.60
C THR A 84 8.36 -21.06 -19.42
N LEU A 85 8.82 -21.31 -18.19
CA LEU A 85 8.46 -20.56 -17.01
C LEU A 85 8.86 -19.07 -17.09
N PRO A 86 10.11 -18.69 -17.37
CA PRO A 86 10.49 -17.27 -17.49
C PRO A 86 9.73 -16.56 -18.61
N ILE A 87 9.40 -17.28 -19.71
CA ILE A 87 8.60 -16.72 -20.81
C ILE A 87 7.16 -16.48 -20.36
N ALA A 88 6.56 -17.44 -19.66
CA ALA A 88 5.21 -17.31 -19.11
C ALA A 88 5.12 -16.13 -18.13
N ILE A 89 6.12 -15.98 -17.23
CA ILE A 89 6.22 -14.85 -16.31
C ILE A 89 6.37 -13.53 -17.05
N GLY A 90 7.29 -13.46 -18.04
CA GLY A 90 7.56 -12.26 -18.82
C GLY A 90 6.35 -11.81 -19.65
N LEU A 91 5.72 -12.75 -20.36
CA LEU A 91 4.54 -12.49 -21.16
C LEU A 91 3.35 -12.04 -20.31
N THR A 92 3.06 -12.78 -19.22
CA THR A 92 1.99 -12.41 -18.29
C THR A 92 2.26 -11.06 -17.62
N GLY A 93 3.52 -10.80 -17.22
CA GLY A 93 3.91 -9.53 -16.62
C GLY A 93 3.71 -8.35 -17.58
N LEU A 94 4.05 -8.52 -18.86
CA LEU A 94 3.84 -7.50 -19.91
C LEU A 94 2.36 -7.23 -20.14
N PHE A 95 1.53 -8.28 -20.30
CA PHE A 95 0.08 -8.13 -20.47
C PHE A 95 -0.57 -7.52 -19.22
N ALA A 96 -0.20 -7.98 -18.03
CA ALA A 96 -0.69 -7.42 -16.77
C ALA A 96 -0.31 -5.94 -16.61
N TRP A 97 0.90 -5.56 -17.01
CA TRP A 97 1.31 -4.15 -17.01
C TRP A 97 0.44 -3.32 -17.99
N GLY A 98 0.24 -3.80 -19.21
CA GLY A 98 -0.59 -3.13 -20.22
C GLY A 98 -2.06 -2.99 -19.79
N ILE A 99 -2.68 -4.10 -19.34
CA ILE A 99 -4.04 -4.12 -18.80
C ILE A 99 -4.13 -3.20 -17.57
N GLY A 100 -3.17 -3.29 -16.65
CA GLY A 100 -3.11 -2.47 -15.44
C GLY A 100 -2.96 -0.98 -15.76
N ALA A 101 -2.14 -0.60 -16.74
CA ALA A 101 -1.96 0.79 -17.14
C ALA A 101 -3.25 1.45 -17.66
N ILE A 102 -4.13 0.67 -18.29
CA ILE A 102 -5.44 1.11 -18.79
C ILE A 102 -6.47 1.07 -17.64
N THR A 103 -6.60 -0.07 -17.00
CA THR A 103 -7.72 -0.41 -16.10
C THR A 103 -7.61 0.25 -14.73
N LEU A 104 -6.38 0.37 -14.15
CA LEU A 104 -6.19 0.94 -12.81
C LEU A 104 -6.37 2.46 -12.74
N ARG A 105 -6.60 3.13 -13.87
CA ARG A 105 -7.04 4.53 -13.92
C ARG A 105 -8.52 4.70 -13.61
N LEU A 106 -9.31 3.64 -13.76
CA LEU A 106 -10.72 3.63 -13.42
C LEU A 106 -10.90 3.72 -11.91
N ARG A 107 -11.94 4.42 -11.47
CA ARG A 107 -12.22 4.65 -10.04
C ARG A 107 -13.48 3.91 -9.60
N GLY A 108 -13.55 3.55 -8.32
CA GLY A 108 -14.73 2.94 -7.72
C GLY A 108 -15.08 1.59 -8.33
N HIS A 109 -16.35 1.38 -8.65
CA HIS A 109 -16.90 0.10 -9.13
C HIS A 109 -16.51 -0.26 -10.58
N TYR A 110 -15.97 0.66 -11.36
CA TYR A 110 -15.57 0.39 -12.75
C TYR A 110 -14.36 -0.54 -12.86
N LEU A 111 -13.47 -0.55 -11.86
CA LEU A 111 -12.29 -1.39 -11.87
C LEU A 111 -12.60 -2.89 -11.80
N PRO A 112 -13.42 -3.39 -10.85
CA PRO A 112 -13.86 -4.78 -10.83
C PRO A 112 -14.55 -5.19 -12.15
N VAL A 113 -15.45 -4.37 -12.68
CA VAL A 113 -16.17 -4.65 -13.93
C VAL A 113 -15.20 -4.79 -15.11
N ALA A 114 -14.21 -3.91 -15.22
CA ALA A 114 -13.21 -4.00 -16.29
C ALA A 114 -12.36 -5.27 -16.18
N THR A 115 -12.00 -5.71 -14.96
CA THR A 115 -11.25 -6.98 -14.79
C THR A 115 -12.09 -8.22 -15.09
N ILE A 116 -13.41 -8.18 -14.86
CA ILE A 116 -14.36 -9.20 -15.32
C ILE A 116 -14.38 -9.23 -16.84
N ALA A 117 -14.51 -8.08 -17.51
CA ALA A 117 -14.55 -8.00 -18.96
C ALA A 117 -13.28 -8.59 -19.61
N TRP A 118 -12.09 -8.29 -19.05
CA TRP A 118 -10.83 -8.89 -19.51
C TRP A 118 -10.80 -10.41 -19.34
N ASN A 119 -11.30 -10.93 -18.20
CA ASN A 119 -11.36 -12.38 -17.98
C ASN A 119 -12.31 -13.08 -18.96
N ILE A 120 -13.50 -12.52 -19.18
CA ILE A 120 -14.48 -13.02 -20.14
C ILE A 120 -13.90 -12.97 -21.56
N SER A 121 -13.23 -11.87 -21.94
CA SER A 121 -12.58 -11.74 -23.24
C SER A 121 -11.51 -12.81 -23.46
N PHE A 122 -10.67 -13.09 -22.45
CA PHE A 122 -9.68 -14.16 -22.51
C PHE A 122 -10.33 -15.53 -22.68
N PHE A 123 -11.40 -15.82 -21.92
CA PHE A 123 -12.12 -17.09 -21.99
C PHE A 123 -12.68 -17.34 -23.41
N TYR A 124 -13.36 -16.36 -23.99
CA TYR A 124 -13.90 -16.50 -25.36
C TYR A 124 -12.80 -16.46 -26.42
N LEU A 125 -11.72 -15.72 -26.22
CA LEU A 125 -10.59 -15.73 -27.15
C LEU A 125 -9.95 -17.13 -27.22
N THR A 126 -9.69 -17.74 -26.06
CA THR A 126 -9.10 -19.09 -26.02
C THR A 126 -10.07 -20.19 -26.47
N GLY A 127 -11.37 -20.02 -26.18
CA GLY A 127 -12.42 -20.94 -26.65
C GLY A 127 -12.82 -20.78 -28.11
N GLY A 128 -12.54 -19.63 -28.74
CA GLY A 128 -12.97 -19.32 -30.12
C GLY A 128 -11.90 -19.51 -31.19
N LEU A 129 -10.61 -19.33 -30.86
CA LEU A 129 -9.52 -19.39 -31.82
C LEU A 129 -8.93 -20.80 -31.98
N ASP A 130 -8.76 -21.26 -33.22
CA ASP A 130 -8.10 -22.54 -33.55
C ASP A 130 -6.65 -22.60 -33.01
N PHE A 131 -6.01 -21.45 -32.88
CA PHE A 131 -4.67 -21.35 -32.31
C PHE A 131 -4.60 -21.95 -30.90
N PHE A 132 -5.64 -21.82 -30.08
CA PHE A 132 -5.72 -22.40 -28.73
C PHE A 132 -6.43 -23.77 -28.71
N ARG A 133 -6.77 -24.33 -29.87
CA ARG A 133 -7.57 -25.54 -30.03
C ARG A 133 -8.97 -25.44 -29.42
N ARG A 134 -9.50 -24.24 -29.33
CA ARG A 134 -10.85 -23.96 -28.82
C ARG A 134 -11.15 -24.71 -27.51
N PHE A 135 -12.36 -25.24 -27.33
CA PHE A 135 -12.77 -26.02 -26.18
C PHE A 135 -12.24 -27.46 -26.15
N ASP A 136 -11.73 -27.99 -27.27
CA ASP A 136 -11.07 -29.31 -27.30
C ASP A 136 -9.78 -29.30 -26.48
N GLY A 137 -9.14 -28.16 -26.41
CA GLY A 137 -7.96 -27.93 -25.58
C GLY A 137 -6.67 -28.52 -26.15
N ILE A 138 -5.59 -28.34 -25.40
CA ILE A 138 -4.25 -28.81 -25.73
C ILE A 138 -3.90 -29.95 -24.77
N SER A 139 -3.64 -31.13 -25.32
CA SER A 139 -3.21 -32.34 -24.60
C SER A 139 -1.76 -32.68 -24.91
N GLY A 140 -1.19 -33.63 -24.16
CA GLY A 140 0.17 -34.10 -24.40
C GLY A 140 1.25 -33.16 -23.85
N ILE A 141 0.91 -32.32 -22.87
CA ILE A 141 1.88 -31.45 -22.18
C ILE A 141 2.87 -32.35 -21.41
N PRO A 142 4.18 -32.23 -21.66
CA PRO A 142 5.18 -33.06 -20.99
C PRO A 142 5.27 -32.73 -19.49
N PRO A 143 5.59 -33.71 -18.63
CA PRO A 143 5.85 -33.44 -17.23
C PRO A 143 7.11 -32.61 -17.04
N ILE A 144 7.22 -31.96 -15.87
CA ILE A 144 8.47 -31.32 -15.47
C ILE A 144 9.47 -32.41 -15.08
N GLU A 145 10.70 -32.30 -15.61
CA GLU A 145 11.81 -33.21 -15.28
C GLU A 145 13.04 -32.40 -14.92
N VAL A 146 13.70 -32.75 -13.82
CA VAL A 146 14.92 -32.12 -13.34
C VAL A 146 15.91 -33.18 -12.89
N GLY A 147 17.08 -33.24 -13.50
CA GLY A 147 18.12 -34.18 -13.09
C GLY A 147 17.72 -35.66 -13.09
N GLY A 148 16.83 -36.07 -14.01
CA GLY A 148 16.31 -37.45 -14.10
C GLY A 148 15.14 -37.76 -13.16
N ILE A 149 14.71 -36.79 -12.32
CA ILE A 149 13.53 -36.93 -11.48
C ILE A 149 12.32 -36.38 -12.23
N SER A 150 11.32 -37.23 -12.45
CA SER A 150 10.05 -36.82 -13.07
C SER A 150 9.06 -36.33 -12.01
N PHE A 151 8.43 -35.18 -12.30
CA PHE A 151 7.35 -34.59 -11.53
C PHE A 151 5.97 -34.81 -12.22
N ALA A 152 5.78 -35.98 -12.80
CA ALA A 152 4.55 -36.34 -13.56
C ALA A 152 3.28 -36.46 -12.70
N GLY A 153 3.33 -36.09 -11.44
CA GLY A 153 2.23 -36.19 -10.46
C GLY A 153 2.67 -36.88 -9.16
N GLY A 154 1.68 -37.21 -8.30
CA GLY A 154 1.92 -37.83 -7.03
C GLY A 154 2.79 -37.00 -6.08
N ALA A 155 3.58 -37.69 -5.25
CA ALA A 155 4.38 -37.08 -4.20
C ALA A 155 5.38 -36.02 -4.71
N ASN A 156 6.04 -36.34 -5.82
CA ASN A 156 7.06 -35.45 -6.38
C ASN A 156 6.46 -34.09 -6.81
N PHE A 157 5.32 -34.11 -7.50
CA PHE A 157 4.65 -32.86 -7.91
C PHE A 157 4.14 -32.07 -6.70
N TYR A 158 3.57 -32.74 -5.71
CA TYR A 158 3.15 -32.11 -4.47
C TYR A 158 4.30 -31.39 -3.77
N LEU A 159 5.45 -32.06 -3.60
CA LEU A 159 6.63 -31.49 -2.97
C LEU A 159 7.20 -30.31 -3.78
N LEU A 160 7.19 -30.39 -5.11
CA LEU A 160 7.59 -29.28 -5.99
C LEU A 160 6.67 -28.07 -5.80
N THR A 161 5.35 -28.29 -5.81
CA THR A 161 4.35 -27.23 -5.60
C THR A 161 4.49 -26.61 -4.21
N LEU A 162 4.70 -27.42 -3.17
CA LEU A 162 4.93 -26.95 -1.81
C LEU A 162 6.23 -26.11 -1.70
N ALA A 163 7.31 -26.56 -2.32
CA ALA A 163 8.58 -25.83 -2.32
C ALA A 163 8.45 -24.46 -3.01
N ILE A 164 7.78 -24.40 -4.18
CA ILE A 164 7.52 -23.16 -4.89
C ILE A 164 6.60 -22.24 -4.06
N LEU A 165 5.52 -22.77 -3.47
CA LEU A 165 4.63 -22.01 -2.60
C LEU A 165 5.39 -21.39 -1.42
N LEU A 166 6.23 -22.16 -0.73
CA LEU A 166 7.04 -21.65 0.40
C LEU A 166 8.03 -20.57 -0.04
N ALA A 167 8.69 -20.76 -1.18
CA ALA A 167 9.56 -19.73 -1.76
C ALA A 167 8.78 -18.44 -2.05
N LEU A 168 7.59 -18.54 -2.65
CA LEU A 168 6.74 -17.39 -2.94
C LEU A 168 6.19 -16.73 -1.68
N VAL A 169 5.88 -17.48 -0.62
CA VAL A 169 5.50 -16.94 0.70
C VAL A 169 6.66 -16.11 1.27
N VAL A 170 7.90 -16.59 1.22
CA VAL A 170 9.08 -15.85 1.69
C VAL A 170 9.29 -14.58 0.86
N VAL A 171 9.23 -14.68 -0.46
CA VAL A 171 9.35 -13.55 -1.39
C VAL A 171 8.28 -12.49 -1.12
N THR A 172 7.03 -12.92 -0.93
CA THR A 172 5.90 -12.03 -0.61
C THR A 172 6.10 -11.35 0.75
N ALA A 173 6.50 -12.09 1.77
CA ALA A 173 6.78 -11.54 3.10
C ALA A 173 7.88 -10.48 3.04
N ASN A 174 8.98 -10.78 2.34
CA ASN A 174 10.08 -9.84 2.16
C ASN A 174 9.65 -8.58 1.41
N LEU A 175 8.89 -8.75 0.30
CA LEU A 175 8.35 -7.63 -0.47
C LEU A 175 7.47 -6.72 0.40
N LEU A 176 6.57 -7.31 1.19
CA LEU A 176 5.69 -6.54 2.07
C LEU A 176 6.43 -5.84 3.21
N ASP A 177 7.54 -6.39 3.69
CA ASP A 177 8.38 -5.76 4.74
C ASP A 177 9.35 -4.69 4.19
N SER A 178 9.42 -4.51 2.87
CA SER A 178 10.27 -3.52 2.22
C SER A 178 9.62 -2.14 2.11
N ARG A 179 10.42 -1.13 1.72
CA ARG A 179 9.95 0.21 1.35
C ARG A 179 8.78 0.18 0.36
N VAL A 180 8.91 -0.67 -0.66
CA VAL A 180 7.88 -0.83 -1.70
C VAL A 180 6.61 -1.44 -1.10
N GLY A 181 6.74 -2.41 -0.22
CA GLY A 181 5.61 -3.02 0.49
C GLY A 181 4.89 -2.00 1.39
N ARG A 182 5.64 -1.14 2.10
CA ARG A 182 5.04 -0.03 2.87
C ARG A 182 4.30 0.95 1.96
N ALA A 183 4.87 1.29 0.79
CA ALA A 183 4.19 2.12 -0.20
C ALA A 183 2.89 1.49 -0.72
N ILE A 184 2.86 0.17 -0.96
CA ILE A 184 1.64 -0.53 -1.33
C ILE A 184 0.61 -0.49 -0.19
N ARG A 185 1.03 -0.75 1.06
CA ARG A 185 0.14 -0.69 2.24
C ARG A 185 -0.44 0.71 2.46
N SER A 186 0.31 1.77 2.15
CA SER A 186 -0.16 3.15 2.32
C SER A 186 -1.39 3.49 1.47
N LEU A 187 -1.65 2.74 0.39
CA LEU A 187 -2.84 2.90 -0.45
C LEU A 187 -4.15 2.72 0.34
N ARG A 188 -4.15 1.89 1.40
CA ARG A 188 -5.31 1.72 2.31
C ARG A 188 -5.53 2.93 3.22
N GLY A 189 -4.47 3.65 3.58
CA GLY A 189 -4.55 4.87 4.41
C GLY A 189 -5.04 6.10 3.65
N GLY A 190 -5.20 5.99 2.34
CA GLY A 190 -5.66 7.07 1.47
C GLY A 190 -4.60 7.51 0.46
N VAL A 191 -5.03 7.60 -0.80
CA VAL A 191 -4.16 7.96 -1.94
C VAL A 191 -3.52 9.33 -1.75
N LEU A 192 -4.31 10.32 -1.31
CA LEU A 192 -3.82 11.69 -1.10
C LEU A 192 -2.73 11.76 -0.02
N ALA A 193 -2.93 11.02 1.09
CA ALA A 193 -1.94 10.96 2.15
C ALA A 193 -0.63 10.30 1.67
N ALA A 194 -0.72 9.21 0.92
CA ALA A 194 0.45 8.55 0.35
C ALA A 194 1.23 9.47 -0.62
N GLU A 195 0.52 10.18 -1.49
CA GLU A 195 1.13 11.11 -2.45
C GLU A 195 1.81 12.31 -1.77
N SER A 196 1.31 12.77 -0.61
CA SER A 196 1.93 13.84 0.18
C SER A 196 3.28 13.44 0.79
N PHE A 197 3.60 12.14 0.84
CA PHE A 197 4.93 11.63 1.21
C PHE A 197 5.75 11.19 -0.01
N GLY A 198 5.38 11.63 -1.21
CA GLY A 198 6.13 11.35 -2.44
C GLY A 198 5.90 9.97 -3.05
N ILE A 199 4.96 9.18 -2.53
CA ILE A 199 4.67 7.83 -3.03
C ILE A 199 3.93 7.92 -4.37
N ASP A 200 4.43 7.21 -5.38
CA ASP A 200 3.73 7.04 -6.65
C ASP A 200 2.65 5.96 -6.52
N THR A 201 1.44 6.39 -6.18
CA THR A 201 0.31 5.49 -5.94
C THR A 201 -0.12 4.73 -7.19
N GLY A 202 0.06 5.32 -8.38
CA GLY A 202 -0.19 4.65 -9.65
C GLY A 202 0.77 3.50 -9.89
N ARG A 203 2.07 3.75 -9.71
CA ARG A 203 3.10 2.68 -9.84
C ARG A 203 2.93 1.60 -8.78
N ALA A 204 2.59 1.97 -7.53
CA ALA A 204 2.36 1.00 -6.46
C ALA A 204 1.18 0.06 -6.78
N ARG A 205 0.09 0.57 -7.35
CA ARG A 205 -1.06 -0.24 -7.80
C ARG A 205 -0.69 -1.18 -8.96
N ILE A 206 -0.01 -0.65 -9.98
CA ILE A 206 0.43 -1.44 -11.14
C ILE A 206 1.36 -2.56 -10.66
N LEU A 207 2.30 -2.26 -9.78
CA LEU A 207 3.23 -3.26 -9.24
C LEU A 207 2.50 -4.38 -8.48
N ALA A 208 1.54 -4.04 -7.62
CA ALA A 208 0.74 -5.03 -6.91
C ALA A 208 -0.09 -5.90 -7.88
N PHE A 209 -0.62 -5.30 -8.95
CA PHE A 209 -1.39 -5.99 -9.98
C PHE A 209 -0.51 -6.96 -10.80
N VAL A 210 0.64 -6.50 -11.26
CA VAL A 210 1.61 -7.34 -12.00
C VAL A 210 2.14 -8.47 -11.11
N TYR A 211 2.44 -8.17 -9.84
CA TYR A 211 2.88 -9.18 -8.89
C TYR A 211 1.85 -10.29 -8.73
N ALA A 212 0.59 -9.95 -8.51
CA ALA A 212 -0.50 -10.94 -8.39
C ALA A 212 -0.67 -11.75 -9.69
N ALA A 213 -0.57 -11.11 -10.85
CA ALA A 213 -0.65 -11.78 -12.16
C ALA A 213 0.52 -12.77 -12.38
N VAL A 214 1.73 -12.40 -11.97
CA VAL A 214 2.91 -13.29 -12.04
C VAL A 214 2.72 -14.53 -11.16
N LEU A 215 2.23 -14.37 -9.93
CA LEU A 215 1.93 -15.52 -9.07
C LEU A 215 0.86 -16.41 -9.70
N ALA A 216 -0.19 -15.84 -10.26
CA ALA A 216 -1.22 -16.57 -10.98
C ALA A 216 -0.65 -17.33 -12.20
N SER A 217 0.26 -16.71 -12.96
CA SER A 217 0.97 -17.35 -14.08
C SER A 217 1.81 -18.55 -13.65
N ILE A 218 2.55 -18.43 -12.52
CA ILE A 218 3.32 -19.55 -11.96
C ILE A 218 2.40 -20.72 -11.59
N SER A 219 1.26 -20.42 -10.96
CA SER A 219 0.24 -21.43 -10.66
C SER A 219 -0.30 -22.08 -11.95
N GLY A 220 -0.57 -21.30 -12.98
CA GLY A 220 -1.04 -21.81 -14.28
C GLY A 220 -0.02 -22.67 -15.01
N TRP A 221 1.26 -22.29 -14.94
CA TRP A 221 2.36 -23.08 -15.47
C TRP A 221 2.43 -24.45 -14.78
N LEU A 222 2.40 -24.47 -13.43
CA LEU A 222 2.34 -25.72 -12.66
C LEU A 222 1.10 -26.55 -13.01
N TYR A 223 -0.08 -25.90 -13.07
CA TYR A 223 -1.36 -26.56 -13.39
C TYR A 223 -1.31 -27.28 -14.74
N ALA A 224 -0.75 -26.68 -15.78
CA ALA A 224 -0.64 -27.29 -17.10
C ALA A 224 0.20 -28.57 -17.09
N HIS A 225 1.33 -28.58 -16.38
CA HIS A 225 2.19 -29.75 -16.24
C HIS A 225 1.60 -30.83 -15.32
N PHE A 226 0.77 -30.42 -14.36
CA PHE A 226 0.04 -31.33 -13.48
C PHE A 226 -1.06 -32.07 -14.22
N GLN A 227 -1.93 -31.34 -14.92
CA GLN A 227 -3.07 -31.92 -15.63
C GLN A 227 -2.67 -32.54 -16.96
N ARG A 228 -1.53 -32.15 -17.55
CA ARG A 228 -1.02 -32.58 -18.86
C ARG A 228 -1.96 -32.33 -20.04
N ALA A 229 -3.07 -31.63 -19.77
CA ALA A 229 -4.04 -31.15 -20.72
C ALA A 229 -4.70 -29.88 -20.19
N ILE A 230 -5.00 -28.91 -21.05
CA ILE A 230 -5.70 -27.68 -20.70
C ILE A 230 -6.80 -27.37 -21.71
N ASN A 231 -7.88 -26.80 -21.22
CA ASN A 231 -8.92 -26.17 -22.00
C ASN A 231 -9.32 -24.83 -21.34
N PRO A 232 -10.21 -24.01 -21.93
CA PRO A 232 -10.59 -22.71 -21.34
C PRO A 232 -11.34 -22.78 -20.01
N SER A 233 -12.05 -23.87 -19.70
CA SER A 233 -13.00 -23.96 -18.58
C SER A 233 -12.41 -23.62 -17.20
N PRO A 234 -11.20 -24.09 -16.80
CA PRO A 234 -10.58 -23.75 -15.52
C PRO A 234 -10.20 -22.27 -15.37
N PHE A 235 -10.20 -21.51 -16.45
CA PHE A 235 -9.80 -20.08 -16.47
C PHE A 235 -11.01 -19.14 -16.62
N SER A 236 -12.19 -19.65 -16.31
CA SER A 236 -13.46 -18.91 -16.36
C SER A 236 -13.57 -17.83 -15.28
N MET A 237 -14.59 -16.98 -15.39
CA MET A 237 -14.91 -15.98 -14.39
C MET A 237 -15.23 -16.62 -13.03
N VAL A 238 -15.88 -17.79 -13.01
CA VAL A 238 -16.20 -18.51 -11.76
C VAL A 238 -14.92 -18.84 -10.99
N ALA A 239 -13.89 -19.33 -11.67
CA ALA A 239 -12.60 -19.60 -11.03
C ALA A 239 -11.94 -18.32 -10.45
N SER A 240 -12.09 -17.17 -11.12
CA SER A 240 -11.61 -15.89 -10.56
C SER A 240 -12.34 -15.50 -9.28
N ILE A 241 -13.64 -15.75 -9.20
CA ILE A 241 -14.44 -15.54 -7.99
C ILE A 241 -13.97 -16.48 -6.87
N ASP A 242 -13.78 -17.77 -7.18
CA ASP A 242 -13.29 -18.76 -6.21
C ASP A 242 -11.95 -18.35 -5.59
N TYR A 243 -10.99 -17.91 -6.41
CA TYR A 243 -9.70 -17.42 -5.91
C TYR A 243 -9.85 -16.18 -5.01
N LEU A 244 -10.75 -15.24 -5.35
CA LEU A 244 -11.02 -14.09 -4.50
C LEU A 244 -11.66 -14.53 -3.18
N LEU A 245 -12.62 -15.46 -3.21
CA LEU A 245 -13.27 -16.00 -2.02
C LEU A 245 -12.27 -16.72 -1.10
N MET A 246 -11.30 -17.47 -1.66
CA MET A 246 -10.20 -18.06 -0.90
C MET A 246 -9.42 -17.01 -0.12
N ALA A 247 -9.06 -15.89 -0.75
CA ALA A 247 -8.31 -14.82 -0.11
C ALA A 247 -9.14 -14.10 0.97
N VAL A 248 -10.44 -13.89 0.72
CA VAL A 248 -11.35 -13.19 1.65
C VAL A 248 -11.71 -14.07 2.84
N ALA A 249 -12.15 -15.31 2.59
CA ALA A 249 -12.53 -16.26 3.66
C ALA A 249 -11.36 -16.59 4.58
N GLY A 250 -10.14 -16.69 4.02
CA GLY A 250 -8.95 -16.90 4.82
C GLY A 250 -8.54 -15.70 5.67
N GLY A 251 -8.71 -14.50 5.15
CA GLY A 251 -8.35 -13.24 5.83
C GLY A 251 -7.61 -12.26 4.93
N ILE A 252 -8.30 -11.22 4.53
CA ILE A 252 -7.80 -10.19 3.61
C ILE A 252 -6.53 -9.52 4.18
N GLY A 253 -5.47 -9.49 3.38
CA GLY A 253 -4.22 -8.80 3.71
C GLY A 253 -3.25 -9.59 4.58
N GLN A 254 -3.50 -10.86 4.84
CA GLN A 254 -2.64 -11.73 5.66
C GLN A 254 -2.17 -12.96 4.88
N ILE A 255 -0.85 -13.17 4.80
CA ILE A 255 -0.24 -14.29 4.06
C ILE A 255 -0.78 -15.63 4.55
N GLY A 256 -0.87 -15.84 5.87
CA GLY A 256 -1.44 -17.07 6.45
C GLY A 256 -2.92 -17.26 6.09
N GLY A 257 -3.65 -16.16 5.89
CA GLY A 257 -5.03 -16.20 5.39
C GLY A 257 -5.14 -16.78 3.98
N ALA A 258 -4.23 -16.41 3.07
CA ALA A 258 -4.22 -17.01 1.73
C ALA A 258 -4.10 -18.53 1.74
N LEU A 259 -3.20 -19.06 2.59
CA LEU A 259 -2.99 -20.51 2.72
C LEU A 259 -4.22 -21.21 3.34
N LEU A 260 -4.72 -20.66 4.44
CA LEU A 260 -5.89 -21.20 5.14
C LEU A 260 -7.15 -21.17 4.25
N GLY A 261 -7.39 -20.04 3.59
CA GLY A 261 -8.56 -19.87 2.72
C GLY A 261 -8.52 -20.77 1.49
N ALA A 262 -7.35 -20.92 0.85
CA ALA A 262 -7.18 -21.85 -0.25
C ALA A 262 -7.45 -23.30 0.19
N ALA A 263 -6.90 -23.73 1.32
CA ALA A 263 -7.16 -25.07 1.87
C ALA A 263 -8.65 -25.26 2.20
N LEU A 264 -9.25 -24.32 2.94
CA LEU A 264 -10.65 -24.41 3.35
C LEU A 264 -11.59 -24.49 2.16
N VAL A 265 -11.49 -23.54 1.23
CA VAL A 265 -12.42 -23.45 0.10
C VAL A 265 -12.26 -24.66 -0.82
N THR A 266 -11.03 -25.13 -1.06
CA THR A 266 -10.79 -26.31 -1.89
C THR A 266 -11.34 -27.57 -1.23
N ILE A 267 -11.10 -27.79 0.08
CA ILE A 267 -11.60 -28.97 0.81
C ILE A 267 -13.13 -28.94 0.91
N VAL A 268 -13.73 -27.79 1.25
CA VAL A 268 -15.18 -27.67 1.36
C VAL A 268 -15.85 -27.96 0.03
N ARG A 269 -15.33 -27.40 -1.07
CA ARG A 269 -15.86 -27.64 -2.41
C ARG A 269 -15.78 -29.12 -2.80
N ASP A 270 -14.64 -29.74 -2.59
CA ASP A 270 -14.40 -31.15 -2.88
C ASP A 270 -15.35 -32.05 -2.07
N LYS A 271 -15.49 -31.78 -0.77
CA LYS A 271 -16.39 -32.58 0.09
C LYS A 271 -17.87 -32.34 -0.20
N LEU A 272 -18.26 -31.16 -0.62
CA LEU A 272 -19.65 -30.92 -1.06
C LEU A 272 -20.00 -31.72 -2.31
N GLN A 273 -19.05 -31.91 -3.24
CA GLN A 273 -19.26 -32.76 -4.43
C GLN A 273 -19.51 -34.22 -4.07
N ASP A 274 -18.88 -34.71 -2.99
CA ASP A 274 -19.06 -36.09 -2.51
C ASP A 274 -20.36 -36.26 -1.73
N VAL A 275 -20.69 -35.33 -0.83
CA VAL A 275 -21.77 -35.47 0.19
C VAL A 275 -23.13 -35.06 -0.37
N LEU A 276 -23.19 -34.06 -1.21
CA LEU A 276 -24.46 -33.45 -1.65
C LEU A 276 -25.33 -34.41 -2.50
N PRO A 277 -24.80 -35.19 -3.46
CA PRO A 277 -25.56 -36.17 -4.21
C PRO A 277 -26.21 -37.22 -3.31
N PHE A 278 -25.51 -37.62 -2.21
CA PHE A 278 -26.01 -38.56 -1.23
C PHE A 278 -27.18 -38.00 -0.40
N LEU A 279 -27.16 -36.73 -0.07
CA LEU A 279 -28.20 -36.08 0.77
C LEU A 279 -29.44 -35.67 -0.02
N VAL A 280 -29.29 -35.20 -1.25
CA VAL A 280 -30.38 -34.60 -2.04
C VAL A 280 -30.95 -35.56 -3.07
N GLY A 281 -30.27 -36.67 -3.35
CA GLY A 281 -30.76 -37.72 -4.26
C GLY A 281 -30.86 -37.32 -5.73
N THR A 282 -30.36 -36.15 -6.12
CA THR A 282 -30.43 -35.61 -7.49
C THR A 282 -29.06 -35.10 -7.94
N GLN A 283 -28.73 -35.32 -9.21
CA GLN A 283 -27.57 -34.73 -9.85
C GLN A 283 -27.93 -33.30 -10.30
N GLY A 284 -27.67 -32.31 -9.44
CA GLY A 284 -27.89 -30.90 -9.74
C GLY A 284 -26.80 -30.01 -9.16
N ASN A 285 -26.70 -28.77 -9.64
CA ASN A 285 -25.70 -27.77 -9.18
C ASN A 285 -25.98 -27.21 -7.76
N PHE A 286 -26.57 -28.02 -6.88
CA PHE A 286 -26.84 -27.64 -5.47
C PHE A 286 -25.57 -27.33 -4.70
N GLU A 287 -24.42 -27.93 -5.11
CA GLU A 287 -23.09 -27.65 -4.59
C GLU A 287 -22.79 -26.14 -4.54
N SER A 288 -23.03 -25.43 -5.65
CA SER A 288 -22.79 -23.97 -5.73
C SER A 288 -23.66 -23.17 -4.77
N ILE A 289 -24.91 -23.63 -4.52
CA ILE A 289 -25.84 -22.96 -3.61
C ILE A 289 -25.37 -23.15 -2.16
N VAL A 290 -25.06 -24.39 -1.76
CA VAL A 290 -24.59 -24.70 -0.39
C VAL A 290 -23.24 -24.05 -0.14
N PHE A 291 -22.35 -24.05 -1.12
CA PHE A 291 -21.07 -23.38 -1.06
C PHE A 291 -21.24 -21.85 -0.86
N GLY A 292 -22.11 -21.22 -1.67
CA GLY A 292 -22.42 -19.79 -1.52
C GLY A 292 -23.01 -19.45 -0.14
N PHE A 293 -23.92 -20.28 0.36
CA PHE A 293 -24.49 -20.12 1.70
C PHE A 293 -23.41 -20.27 2.81
N THR A 294 -22.53 -21.26 2.69
CA THR A 294 -21.42 -21.47 3.63
C THR A 294 -20.50 -20.25 3.66
N LEU A 295 -20.21 -19.64 2.51
CA LEU A 295 -19.40 -18.42 2.44
C LEU A 295 -20.10 -17.20 3.07
N ILE A 296 -21.42 -17.07 2.86
CA ILE A 296 -22.20 -15.99 3.52
C ILE A 296 -22.10 -16.13 5.04
N LEU A 297 -22.21 -17.35 5.56
CA LEU A 297 -22.06 -17.62 6.99
C LEU A 297 -20.65 -17.25 7.47
N ILE A 298 -19.59 -17.63 6.73
CA ILE A 298 -18.22 -17.26 7.08
C ILE A 298 -18.07 -15.72 7.15
N PHE A 299 -18.60 -14.99 6.18
CA PHE A 299 -18.51 -13.53 6.17
C PHE A 299 -19.36 -12.87 7.26
N GLN A 300 -20.49 -13.46 7.62
CA GLN A 300 -21.34 -12.99 8.72
C GLN A 300 -20.64 -13.12 10.08
N PHE A 301 -19.99 -14.26 10.34
CA PHE A 301 -19.38 -14.57 11.64
C PHE A 301 -17.89 -14.22 11.72
N ALA A 302 -17.20 -14.11 10.59
CA ALA A 302 -15.79 -13.74 10.50
C ALA A 302 -15.54 -12.69 9.41
N PRO A 303 -15.99 -11.44 9.57
CA PRO A 303 -15.88 -10.40 8.55
C PRO A 303 -14.42 -10.05 8.18
N GLU A 304 -13.48 -10.30 9.08
CA GLU A 304 -12.03 -10.16 8.84
C GLU A 304 -11.38 -11.45 8.28
N GLY A 305 -12.18 -12.48 8.01
CA GLY A 305 -11.74 -13.82 7.64
C GLY A 305 -11.36 -14.68 8.86
N LEU A 306 -10.98 -15.93 8.58
CA LEU A 306 -10.73 -16.92 9.63
C LEU A 306 -9.35 -16.81 10.27
N TRP A 307 -8.35 -16.33 9.54
CA TRP A 307 -6.96 -16.26 10.03
C TRP A 307 -6.78 -15.46 11.34
N PRO A 308 -7.42 -14.32 11.55
CA PRO A 308 -7.33 -13.59 12.83
C PRO A 308 -7.79 -14.43 14.03
N HIS A 309 -8.82 -15.29 13.86
CA HIS A 309 -9.32 -16.18 14.91
C HIS A 309 -8.32 -17.31 15.20
N VAL A 310 -7.84 -17.98 14.15
CA VAL A 310 -6.81 -19.03 14.26
C VAL A 310 -5.56 -18.48 14.95
N ARG A 311 -5.12 -17.30 14.55
CA ARG A 311 -3.95 -16.64 15.13
C ARG A 311 -4.10 -16.32 16.62
N ARG A 312 -5.28 -15.85 17.04
CA ARG A 312 -5.58 -15.58 18.46
C ARG A 312 -5.49 -16.88 19.28
N TRP A 313 -5.98 -17.97 18.74
CA TRP A 313 -5.93 -19.27 19.40
C TRP A 313 -4.51 -19.78 19.65
N PHE A 314 -3.58 -19.48 18.73
CA PHE A 314 -2.16 -19.81 18.90
C PHE A 314 -1.33 -18.73 19.63
N GLY A 315 -1.95 -17.72 20.22
CA GLY A 315 -1.26 -16.65 21.00
C GLY A 315 -0.29 -15.80 20.18
N VAL A 316 -0.52 -15.70 18.87
CA VAL A 316 0.32 -14.91 17.95
C VAL A 316 -0.07 -13.44 18.00
N THR A 317 0.53 -12.65 18.89
CA THR A 317 0.44 -11.20 18.80
C THR A 317 1.23 -10.69 17.59
N LEU A 318 0.64 -9.78 16.81
CA LEU A 318 1.35 -9.10 15.72
C LEU A 318 2.47 -8.23 16.32
N ARG A 319 3.69 -8.75 16.35
CA ARG A 319 4.87 -7.91 16.37
C ARG A 319 5.28 -7.74 14.91
N HIS A 320 4.75 -6.70 14.27
CA HIS A 320 5.16 -6.31 12.94
C HIS A 320 6.60 -5.81 12.99
N SER A 321 7.37 -6.28 12.01
CA SER A 321 8.78 -6.03 11.72
C SER A 321 9.78 -6.31 12.85
N GLY A 322 10.77 -7.14 12.55
CA GLY A 322 11.94 -7.35 13.41
C GLY A 322 12.77 -6.08 13.63
N ALA A 323 12.47 -4.99 12.91
CA ALA A 323 13.06 -3.67 13.04
C ALA A 323 12.63 -2.96 14.35
N ALA A 324 11.40 -3.18 14.84
CA ALA A 324 10.91 -2.57 16.08
C ALA A 324 11.66 -3.04 17.35
N LYS A 325 12.41 -4.15 17.30
CA LYS A 325 13.21 -4.67 18.42
C LYS A 325 14.68 -4.26 18.40
N ARG A 326 15.16 -3.68 17.31
CA ARG A 326 16.53 -3.19 17.23
C ARG A 326 16.46 -1.67 17.18
N LYS A 327 16.83 -1.03 18.31
CA LYS A 327 17.40 0.31 18.24
C LYS A 327 18.45 0.23 17.14
N PRO A 328 18.40 1.07 16.08
CA PRO A 328 19.46 1.08 15.08
C PRO A 328 20.77 1.18 15.83
N GLU A 329 21.70 0.24 15.63
CA GLU A 329 23.06 0.38 16.18
C GLU A 329 23.57 1.74 15.70
N PRO A 330 24.11 2.57 16.60
CA PRO A 330 24.71 3.83 16.20
C PRO A 330 25.78 3.48 15.15
N MET A 331 25.60 3.93 13.93
CA MET A 331 26.67 3.89 12.93
C MET A 331 27.73 4.90 13.43
N GLU A 332 28.70 4.43 14.20
CA GLU A 332 29.80 5.24 14.75
C GLU A 332 30.62 5.95 13.66
N GLY A 333 30.44 5.62 12.38
CA GLY A 333 31.10 6.27 11.24
C GLY A 333 30.42 7.54 10.72
N LEU A 334 29.20 7.92 11.18
CA LEU A 334 28.48 9.11 10.69
C LEU A 334 28.49 10.30 11.65
N ARG A 335 29.11 10.18 12.82
CA ARG A 335 29.19 11.29 13.81
C ARG A 335 30.40 12.21 13.64
N THR A 336 31.33 11.93 12.74
CA THR A 336 32.53 12.77 12.51
C THR A 336 32.61 13.24 11.07
N GLY A 337 31.65 14.02 10.65
CA GLY A 337 31.64 14.76 9.41
C GLY A 337 30.66 15.90 9.53
N ARG A 338 31.10 17.04 10.05
CA ARG A 338 30.49 18.32 9.77
C ARG A 338 30.66 18.56 8.28
N ASP A 339 29.75 18.03 7.49
CA ASP A 339 29.52 18.51 6.13
C ASP A 339 28.13 19.13 6.11
N PRO A 340 28.03 20.46 5.97
CA PRO A 340 26.76 21.14 5.74
C PRO A 340 26.38 21.02 4.27
N GLN A 341 26.49 19.85 3.68
CA GLN A 341 25.85 19.57 2.39
C GLN A 341 24.41 19.16 2.67
N VAL A 342 23.55 20.19 2.67
CA VAL A 342 22.11 20.10 2.42
C VAL A 342 21.89 19.00 1.40
N ALA A 343 21.13 17.97 1.82
CA ALA A 343 20.79 16.82 0.98
C ALA A 343 20.26 17.31 -0.38
N GLN A 344 21.08 17.15 -1.42
CA GLN A 344 20.61 17.36 -2.78
C GLN A 344 19.44 16.41 -3.06
N PRO A 345 18.35 16.90 -3.67
CA PRO A 345 17.23 16.06 -4.05
C PRO A 345 17.72 15.02 -5.04
N VAL A 346 17.51 13.74 -4.71
CA VAL A 346 17.89 12.61 -5.54
C VAL A 346 17.14 12.68 -6.85
N GLY A 347 17.86 13.04 -7.92
CA GLY A 347 17.34 13.22 -9.25
C GLY A 347 16.77 11.93 -9.85
N SER A 348 15.54 12.00 -10.26
CA SER A 348 15.10 11.39 -11.51
C SER A 348 15.65 12.30 -12.61
N GLY A 349 16.70 11.88 -13.32
CA GLY A 349 17.21 12.35 -14.61
C GLY A 349 16.97 13.77 -15.14
N PHE A 350 16.77 14.77 -14.28
CA PHE A 350 16.66 16.18 -14.66
C PHE A 350 17.78 16.96 -13.94
N SER A 351 18.78 17.36 -14.71
CA SER A 351 19.77 18.37 -14.31
C SER A 351 19.04 19.67 -14.01
N LEU A 352 18.76 19.92 -12.74
CA LEU A 352 18.33 21.24 -12.28
C LEU A 352 19.58 22.13 -12.20
N ARG A 353 19.70 23.09 -13.11
CA ARG A 353 20.60 24.23 -12.93
C ARG A 353 20.28 24.84 -11.57
N GLU A 354 21.27 24.93 -10.68
CA GLU A 354 21.17 25.70 -9.45
C GLU A 354 20.76 27.14 -9.80
N PRO A 355 19.66 27.68 -9.23
CA PRO A 355 19.41 29.10 -9.31
C PRO A 355 20.53 29.82 -8.54
N ARG A 356 21.11 30.85 -9.13
CA ARG A 356 22.01 31.75 -8.44
C ARG A 356 21.37 32.25 -7.14
N ASN A 357 22.16 32.30 -6.12
CA ASN A 357 21.84 32.78 -4.78
C ASN A 357 21.69 34.30 -4.82
N ASP A 358 20.58 34.80 -5.36
CA ASP A 358 20.17 36.18 -5.28
C ASP A 358 19.19 36.27 -4.12
N GLY A 359 19.66 36.66 -2.94
CA GLY A 359 18.98 37.17 -1.73
C GLY A 359 17.48 36.86 -1.58
N VAL A 360 17.05 35.59 -1.55
CA VAL A 360 15.65 35.25 -1.38
C VAL A 360 15.42 34.85 0.08
N ASP A 361 15.00 35.82 0.90
CA ASP A 361 14.50 35.61 2.27
C ASP A 361 13.16 34.82 2.31
N GLU A 362 12.68 34.31 1.17
CA GLU A 362 11.36 33.71 1.02
C GLU A 362 11.45 32.23 0.70
N LEU A 363 10.92 31.38 1.59
CA LEU A 363 10.82 29.95 1.37
C LEU A 363 9.58 29.59 0.53
N LEU A 364 8.40 30.12 0.94
CA LEU A 364 7.12 30.00 0.25
C LEU A 364 6.57 31.38 -0.07
N SER A 365 6.13 31.60 -1.30
CA SER A 365 5.44 32.81 -1.74
C SER A 365 4.12 32.43 -2.40
N VAL A 366 3.03 32.92 -1.87
CA VAL A 366 1.68 32.77 -2.41
C VAL A 366 1.22 34.13 -2.88
N SER A 367 0.84 34.27 -4.14
CA SER A 367 0.47 35.56 -4.73
C SER A 367 -0.84 35.46 -5.52
N HIS A 368 -1.82 36.28 -5.14
CA HIS A 368 -3.13 36.38 -5.80
C HIS A 368 -3.83 35.02 -5.99
N LEU A 369 -3.66 34.12 -5.02
CA LEU A 369 -4.15 32.74 -5.10
C LEU A 369 -5.68 32.73 -5.18
N ARG A 370 -6.21 32.01 -6.18
CA ARG A 370 -7.65 31.91 -6.41
C ARG A 370 -8.09 30.48 -6.65
N LYS A 371 -9.26 30.13 -6.08
CA LYS A 371 -9.92 28.84 -6.31
C LYS A 371 -11.42 29.00 -6.39
N THR A 372 -11.99 28.50 -7.50
CA THR A 372 -13.43 28.44 -7.73
C THR A 372 -13.88 26.97 -7.86
N PHE A 373 -15.06 26.65 -7.34
CA PHE A 373 -15.77 25.39 -7.50
C PHE A 373 -17.16 25.69 -8.09
N GLY A 374 -17.29 25.59 -9.41
CA GLY A 374 -18.49 26.08 -10.08
C GLY A 374 -18.74 27.56 -9.78
N GLY A 375 -19.88 27.90 -9.17
CA GLY A 375 -20.22 29.27 -8.77
C GLY A 375 -19.63 29.73 -7.43
N LEU A 376 -19.05 28.83 -6.62
CA LEU A 376 -18.47 29.16 -5.32
C LEU A 376 -17.00 29.57 -5.44
N VAL A 377 -16.65 30.76 -4.95
CA VAL A 377 -15.27 31.21 -4.80
C VAL A 377 -14.79 30.84 -3.39
N ALA A 378 -13.95 29.82 -3.30
CA ALA A 378 -13.47 29.29 -2.00
C ALA A 378 -12.18 29.98 -1.52
N VAL A 379 -11.36 30.50 -2.45
CA VAL A 379 -10.19 31.36 -2.17
C VAL A 379 -10.21 32.45 -3.23
N ASN A 380 -10.07 33.68 -2.78
CA ASN A 380 -10.14 34.85 -3.61
C ASN A 380 -9.04 35.87 -3.24
N ASP A 381 -8.04 35.98 -4.09
CA ASP A 381 -6.93 36.91 -3.96
C ASP A 381 -6.11 36.81 -2.66
N LEU A 382 -5.74 35.57 -2.29
CA LEU A 382 -4.92 35.33 -1.11
C LEU A 382 -3.44 35.50 -1.44
N SER A 383 -2.73 36.36 -0.67
CA SER A 383 -1.30 36.59 -0.83
C SER A 383 -0.59 36.58 0.53
N PHE A 384 0.43 35.74 0.68
CA PHE A 384 1.27 35.73 1.87
C PHE A 384 2.59 35.01 1.57
N ARG A 385 3.53 35.10 2.52
CA ARG A 385 4.85 34.48 2.42
C ARG A 385 5.17 33.69 3.66
N VAL A 386 6.14 32.77 3.57
CA VAL A 386 6.73 32.07 4.72
C VAL A 386 8.23 32.08 4.53
N GLY A 387 8.97 32.59 5.50
CA GLY A 387 10.43 32.59 5.54
C GLY A 387 11.02 31.26 6.06
N PRO A 388 12.32 31.03 5.84
CA PRO A 388 13.05 29.96 6.51
C PRO A 388 13.09 30.22 8.03
N GLY A 389 12.81 29.20 8.85
CA GLY A 389 12.78 29.35 10.31
C GLY A 389 11.69 30.30 10.81
N GLU A 390 10.60 30.48 10.08
CA GLU A 390 9.44 31.27 10.49
C GLU A 390 8.23 30.35 10.76
N ILE A 391 7.45 30.64 11.81
CA ILE A 391 6.17 30.00 12.08
C ILE A 391 5.04 30.96 11.74
N VAL A 392 4.33 30.69 10.64
CA VAL A 392 3.18 31.48 10.19
C VAL A 392 1.88 30.76 10.51
N GLY A 393 0.96 31.43 11.16
CA GLY A 393 -0.40 30.94 11.41
C GLY A 393 -1.38 31.44 10.36
N LEU A 394 -2.15 30.54 9.74
CA LEU A 394 -3.25 30.85 8.84
C LEU A 394 -4.56 30.63 9.60
N ILE A 395 -5.19 31.71 10.05
CA ILE A 395 -6.39 31.67 10.90
C ILE A 395 -7.61 32.28 10.19
N GLY A 396 -8.77 32.13 10.77
CA GLY A 396 -10.03 32.66 10.27
C GLY A 396 -11.23 31.78 10.65
N PRO A 397 -12.45 32.26 10.49
CA PRO A 397 -13.66 31.50 10.79
C PRO A 397 -13.81 30.23 9.93
N ASN A 398 -14.76 29.37 10.31
CA ASN A 398 -15.06 28.17 9.53
C ASN A 398 -15.59 28.57 8.13
N GLY A 399 -15.09 27.91 7.10
CA GLY A 399 -15.43 28.26 5.72
C GLY A 399 -14.58 29.36 5.10
N ALA A 400 -13.64 29.99 5.83
CA ALA A 400 -12.79 31.07 5.30
C ALA A 400 -11.84 30.64 4.18
N GLY A 401 -11.68 29.34 3.87
CA GLY A 401 -10.84 28.86 2.77
C GLY A 401 -9.49 28.28 3.19
N LYS A 402 -9.16 28.20 4.47
CA LYS A 402 -7.86 27.75 5.03
C LYS A 402 -7.43 26.37 4.51
N SER A 403 -8.24 25.34 4.69
CA SER A 403 -7.94 23.97 4.23
C SER A 403 -7.89 23.89 2.70
N THR A 404 -8.65 24.73 1.99
CA THR A 404 -8.56 24.85 0.53
C THR A 404 -7.20 25.40 0.13
N SER A 405 -6.70 26.44 0.80
CA SER A 405 -5.36 27.02 0.56
C SER A 405 -4.25 25.99 0.78
N PHE A 406 -4.32 25.20 1.85
CA PHE A 406 -3.38 24.10 2.07
C PHE A 406 -3.41 23.05 0.95
N ASN A 407 -4.62 22.70 0.45
CA ASN A 407 -4.77 21.77 -0.66
C ASN A 407 -4.22 22.33 -1.98
N LEU A 408 -4.27 23.63 -2.19
CA LEU A 408 -3.69 24.31 -3.35
C LEU A 408 -2.15 24.30 -3.27
N ILE A 409 -1.57 24.70 -2.14
CA ILE A 409 -0.12 24.73 -1.91
C ILE A 409 0.50 23.35 -2.07
N THR A 410 -0.19 22.29 -1.59
CA THR A 410 0.29 20.92 -1.66
C THR A 410 -0.08 20.17 -2.95
N GLY A 411 -0.70 20.84 -3.93
CA GLY A 411 -1.05 20.26 -5.24
C GLY A 411 -2.12 19.15 -5.17
N ILE A 412 -2.89 19.08 -4.08
CA ILE A 412 -4.07 18.21 -3.96
C ILE A 412 -5.21 18.76 -4.83
N LEU A 413 -5.35 20.09 -4.86
CA LEU A 413 -6.28 20.80 -5.71
C LEU A 413 -5.51 21.70 -6.69
N PRO A 414 -5.95 21.80 -7.96
CA PRO A 414 -5.40 22.77 -8.90
C PRO A 414 -5.94 24.16 -8.59
N ALA A 415 -5.06 25.17 -8.58
CA ALA A 415 -5.46 26.57 -8.47
C ALA A 415 -6.19 27.04 -9.73
N SER A 416 -7.20 27.90 -9.57
CA SER A 416 -7.91 28.56 -10.68
C SER A 416 -7.17 29.80 -11.17
N GLY A 417 -6.40 30.49 -10.31
CA GLY A 417 -5.58 31.65 -10.60
C GLY A 417 -4.50 31.87 -9.56
N GLY A 418 -3.64 32.86 -9.79
CA GLY A 418 -2.52 33.19 -8.92
C GLY A 418 -1.30 32.33 -9.13
N SER A 419 -0.28 32.49 -8.28
CA SER A 419 0.97 31.72 -8.29
C SER A 419 1.35 31.22 -6.90
N ILE A 420 2.11 30.12 -6.86
CA ILE A 420 2.64 29.50 -5.63
C ILE A 420 4.11 29.21 -5.88
N GLY A 421 4.98 30.09 -5.40
CA GLY A 421 6.43 29.95 -5.48
C GLY A 421 6.99 29.21 -4.28
N PHE A 422 7.88 28.24 -4.47
CA PHE A 422 8.61 27.56 -3.42
C PHE A 422 10.06 27.36 -3.84
N ARG A 423 10.99 27.98 -3.12
CA ARG A 423 12.44 27.94 -3.43
C ARG A 423 12.71 28.22 -4.91
N GLY A 424 12.09 29.26 -5.47
CA GLY A 424 12.25 29.63 -6.88
C GLY A 424 11.49 28.76 -7.90
N HIS A 425 10.71 27.77 -7.46
CA HIS A 425 9.90 26.94 -8.35
C HIS A 425 8.43 27.34 -8.28
N GLU A 426 7.77 27.53 -9.42
CA GLU A 426 6.32 27.67 -9.51
C GLU A 426 5.66 26.30 -9.37
N LEU A 427 4.83 26.13 -8.32
CA LEU A 427 4.19 24.85 -7.98
C LEU A 427 2.85 24.63 -8.68
N ARG A 428 2.26 25.63 -9.30
CA ARG A 428 0.95 25.54 -9.94
C ARG A 428 0.90 24.40 -10.94
N GLY A 429 -0.08 23.49 -10.78
CA GLY A 429 -0.24 22.33 -11.65
C GLY A 429 0.68 21.14 -11.34
N TRP A 430 1.55 21.26 -10.34
CA TRP A 430 2.35 20.12 -9.89
C TRP A 430 1.52 19.14 -9.07
N ARG A 431 1.86 17.86 -9.19
CA ARG A 431 1.27 16.80 -8.37
C ARG A 431 1.88 16.80 -6.98
N SER A 432 1.09 16.45 -5.97
CA SER A 432 1.48 16.43 -4.55
C SER A 432 2.80 15.69 -4.30
N ARG A 433 3.01 14.54 -4.93
CA ARG A 433 4.25 13.76 -4.79
C ARG A 433 5.52 14.50 -5.26
N ARG A 434 5.41 15.36 -6.28
CA ARG A 434 6.54 16.16 -6.78
C ARG A 434 6.83 17.31 -5.84
N ILE A 435 5.79 17.90 -5.28
CA ILE A 435 5.88 18.97 -4.27
C ILE A 435 6.53 18.42 -2.99
N ALA A 436 6.14 17.24 -2.52
CA ALA A 436 6.80 16.57 -1.41
C ALA A 436 8.30 16.35 -1.66
N GLY A 437 8.67 16.02 -2.91
CA GLY A 437 10.08 15.86 -3.34
C GLY A 437 10.92 17.14 -3.24
N LEU A 438 10.31 18.32 -3.19
CA LEU A 438 11.01 19.59 -2.95
C LEU A 438 11.26 19.87 -1.46
N GLY A 439 10.66 19.08 -0.55
CA GLY A 439 10.80 19.24 0.90
C GLY A 439 9.59 19.91 1.56
N ILE A 440 8.40 19.89 0.95
CA ILE A 440 7.15 20.29 1.59
C ILE A 440 6.51 19.06 2.21
N ALA A 441 6.41 19.00 3.55
CA ALA A 441 5.66 17.98 4.26
C ALA A 441 4.35 18.54 4.82
N ARG A 442 3.34 17.68 4.93
CA ARG A 442 2.01 18.06 5.42
C ARG A 442 1.43 17.01 6.37
N THR A 443 0.72 17.47 7.40
CA THR A 443 -0.25 16.66 8.16
C THR A 443 -1.68 16.88 7.62
N PHE A 444 -2.63 16.07 8.09
CA PHE A 444 -4.03 16.16 7.68
C PHE A 444 -4.92 16.44 8.88
N GLN A 445 -6.02 17.15 8.67
CA GLN A 445 -7.00 17.47 9.71
C GLN A 445 -7.52 16.20 10.42
N HIS A 446 -7.82 15.13 9.66
CA HIS A 446 -8.14 13.81 10.21
C HIS A 446 -6.92 12.91 10.13
N VAL A 447 -6.59 12.25 11.23
CA VAL A 447 -5.47 11.31 11.29
C VAL A 447 -5.55 10.24 10.20
N LYS A 448 -4.51 10.16 9.37
CA LYS A 448 -4.40 9.25 8.22
C LYS A 448 -3.27 8.24 8.41
N LEU A 449 -3.33 7.46 9.49
CA LEU A 449 -2.40 6.37 9.71
C LEU A 449 -2.82 5.12 8.94
N VAL A 450 -1.84 4.31 8.57
CA VAL A 450 -2.08 3.05 7.86
C VAL A 450 -2.41 1.96 8.88
N HIS A 451 -3.61 1.42 8.77
CA HIS A 451 -4.10 0.37 9.66
C HIS A 451 -3.23 -0.89 9.58
N GLY A 452 -2.98 -1.50 10.73
CA GLY A 452 -2.20 -2.73 10.83
C GLY A 452 -0.68 -2.55 10.66
N MET A 453 -0.20 -1.32 10.52
CA MET A 453 1.24 -1.00 10.55
C MET A 453 1.66 -0.50 11.94
N SER A 454 2.90 -0.80 12.32
CA SER A 454 3.48 -0.26 13.55
C SER A 454 3.64 1.27 13.46
N VAL A 455 3.85 1.91 14.60
CA VAL A 455 4.21 3.34 14.68
C VAL A 455 5.46 3.61 13.84
N LEU A 456 6.50 2.81 14.01
CA LEU A 456 7.75 2.96 13.26
C LEU A 456 7.56 2.80 11.74
N ASP A 457 6.76 1.81 11.29
CA ASP A 457 6.46 1.64 9.87
C ASP A 457 5.66 2.81 9.29
N ASN A 458 4.70 3.35 10.06
CA ASN A 458 3.95 4.54 9.65
C ASN A 458 4.86 5.76 9.49
N VAL A 459 5.81 5.97 10.41
CA VAL A 459 6.76 7.08 10.32
C VAL A 459 7.76 6.87 9.19
N ALA A 460 8.20 5.62 8.96
CA ALA A 460 9.10 5.28 7.85
C ALA A 460 8.50 5.55 6.46
N LEU A 461 7.16 5.67 6.32
CA LEU A 461 6.53 6.16 5.09
C LEU A 461 6.97 7.60 4.75
N GLY A 462 7.17 8.46 5.75
CA GLY A 462 7.69 9.81 5.55
C GLY A 462 9.09 9.81 4.90
N ALA A 463 9.92 8.83 5.28
CA ALA A 463 11.26 8.68 4.71
C ALA A 463 11.28 8.04 3.32
N HIS A 464 10.12 7.73 2.69
CA HIS A 464 10.03 6.99 1.44
C HIS A 464 10.91 7.54 0.31
N LEU A 465 10.99 8.85 0.16
CA LEU A 465 11.77 9.50 -0.91
C LEU A 465 13.29 9.33 -0.76
N HIS A 466 13.79 9.00 0.42
CA HIS A 466 15.22 8.79 0.69
C HIS A 466 15.69 7.37 0.35
N GLY A 467 14.77 6.44 0.08
CA GLY A 467 15.08 5.08 -0.33
C GLY A 467 15.24 4.95 -1.85
N ARG A 468 16.14 4.05 -2.27
CA ARG A 468 16.42 3.76 -3.68
C ARG A 468 16.06 2.33 -4.09
N ALA A 469 15.96 1.41 -3.14
CA ALA A 469 15.69 0.00 -3.40
C ALA A 469 14.33 -0.21 -4.08
N GLY A 470 14.33 -1.05 -5.13
CA GLY A 470 13.12 -1.40 -5.88
C GLY A 470 12.44 -2.67 -5.34
N ALA A 471 11.36 -3.10 -6.01
CA ALA A 471 10.58 -4.28 -5.60
C ALA A 471 11.38 -5.58 -5.62
N ALA A 472 12.19 -5.82 -6.66
CA ALA A 472 13.01 -7.02 -6.75
C ALA A 472 14.05 -7.08 -5.63
N SER A 473 14.70 -5.94 -5.32
CA SER A 473 15.66 -5.84 -4.21
C SER A 473 14.97 -6.12 -2.87
N GLY A 474 13.77 -5.57 -2.63
CA GLY A 474 13.00 -5.83 -1.42
C GLY A 474 12.57 -7.30 -1.30
N ALA A 475 12.05 -7.88 -2.37
CA ALA A 475 11.63 -9.28 -2.42
C ALA A 475 12.78 -10.27 -2.09
N LEU A 476 13.99 -9.95 -2.52
CA LEU A 476 15.21 -10.75 -2.30
C LEU A 476 16.00 -10.32 -1.05
N ARG A 477 15.51 -9.36 -0.27
CA ARG A 477 16.22 -8.77 0.89
C ARG A 477 17.60 -8.20 0.61
N LEU A 478 17.82 -7.68 -0.59
CA LEU A 478 19.06 -6.99 -0.98
C LEU A 478 19.04 -5.50 -0.60
N ASP A 479 17.96 -5.03 0.03
CA ASP A 479 17.69 -3.64 0.41
C ASP A 479 18.02 -3.32 1.88
N ARG A 480 18.69 -4.21 2.62
CA ARG A 480 18.90 -4.07 4.07
C ARG A 480 19.57 -2.77 4.49
N ALA A 481 20.58 -2.31 3.75
CA ALA A 481 21.27 -1.06 4.05
C ALA A 481 20.37 0.16 3.79
N ASP A 482 19.52 0.11 2.75
CA ASP A 482 18.55 1.14 2.43
C ASP A 482 17.47 1.22 3.51
N GLU A 483 16.90 0.07 3.89
CA GLU A 483 15.92 -0.06 4.96
C GLU A 483 16.46 0.45 6.30
N ALA A 484 17.70 0.10 6.67
CA ALA A 484 18.32 0.58 7.90
C ALA A 484 18.39 2.10 7.96
N ARG A 485 18.72 2.78 6.84
CA ARG A 485 18.75 4.25 6.76
C ARG A 485 17.36 4.86 6.91
N LEU A 486 16.35 4.25 6.27
CA LEU A 486 14.97 4.74 6.37
C LEU A 486 14.43 4.60 7.79
N PHE A 487 14.68 3.46 8.44
CA PHE A 487 14.27 3.25 9.82
C PHE A 487 15.03 4.12 10.82
N ALA A 488 16.31 4.41 10.58
CA ALA A 488 17.07 5.35 11.41
C ALA A 488 16.44 6.76 11.38
N ARG A 489 16.06 7.26 10.20
CA ARG A 489 15.34 8.54 10.06
C ARG A 489 13.98 8.52 10.76
N ALA A 490 13.24 7.43 10.62
CA ALA A 490 11.95 7.27 11.28
C ALA A 490 12.09 7.23 12.80
N TRP A 491 13.14 6.58 13.30
CA TRP A 491 13.44 6.51 14.71
C TRP A 491 13.81 7.87 15.28
N ASP A 492 14.71 8.62 14.62
CA ASP A 492 15.06 9.99 15.00
C ASP A 492 13.82 10.90 15.08
N ALA A 493 12.92 10.80 14.10
CA ALA A 493 11.67 11.55 14.13
C ALA A 493 10.75 11.13 15.30
N LEU A 494 10.71 9.84 15.67
CA LEU A 494 9.96 9.35 16.83
C LEU A 494 10.58 9.81 18.17
N GLU A 495 11.89 9.85 18.27
CA GLU A 495 12.58 10.38 19.46
C GLU A 495 12.24 11.86 19.67
N ARG A 496 12.21 12.67 18.60
CA ARG A 496 11.86 14.10 18.66
C ARG A 496 10.43 14.35 19.17
N VAL A 497 9.47 13.50 18.82
CA VAL A 497 8.08 13.62 19.31
C VAL A 497 7.82 12.85 20.61
N GLY A 498 8.85 12.22 21.21
CA GLY A 498 8.73 11.49 22.48
C GLY A 498 8.02 10.14 22.40
N LEU A 499 7.88 9.53 21.19
CA LEU A 499 7.15 8.28 20.98
C LEU A 499 8.06 7.08 20.64
N ALA A 500 9.36 7.16 20.87
CA ALA A 500 10.30 6.05 20.59
C ALA A 500 9.94 4.77 21.36
N GLY A 501 9.39 4.88 22.58
CA GLY A 501 8.91 3.74 23.37
C GLY A 501 7.76 2.96 22.72
N GLU A 502 6.96 3.63 21.89
CA GLU A 502 5.78 3.07 21.21
C GLU A 502 6.07 2.58 19.78
N ALA A 503 7.32 2.58 19.35
CA ALA A 503 7.72 2.26 17.97
C ALA A 503 7.14 0.93 17.44
N GLY A 504 6.99 -0.06 18.31
CA GLY A 504 6.44 -1.40 17.98
C GLY A 504 4.93 -1.54 18.14
N ALA A 505 4.24 -0.55 18.72
CA ALA A 505 2.79 -0.57 18.88
C ALA A 505 2.07 -0.42 17.53
N ILE A 506 0.83 -0.88 17.43
CA ILE A 506 -0.01 -0.62 16.26
C ILE A 506 -0.46 0.85 16.30
N ALA A 507 -0.12 1.60 15.26
CA ALA A 507 -0.29 3.05 15.26
C ALA A 507 -1.74 3.51 15.49
N THR A 508 -2.72 2.74 15.00
CA THR A 508 -4.16 3.04 15.14
C THR A 508 -4.76 2.65 16.50
N GLU A 509 -4.00 1.91 17.34
CA GLU A 509 -4.43 1.53 18.69
C GLU A 509 -3.97 2.53 19.74
N LEU A 510 -3.15 3.52 19.38
CA LEU A 510 -2.71 4.60 20.26
C LEU A 510 -3.85 5.58 20.56
N ALA A 511 -3.72 6.33 21.68
CA ALA A 511 -4.59 7.45 21.96
C ALA A 511 -4.55 8.51 20.83
N LEU A 512 -5.64 9.25 20.60
CA LEU A 512 -5.75 10.19 19.48
C LEU A 512 -4.62 11.23 19.45
N GLY A 513 -4.24 11.76 20.63
CA GLY A 513 -3.12 12.70 20.75
C GLY A 513 -1.78 12.09 20.29
N GLN A 514 -1.52 10.84 20.69
CA GLN A 514 -0.31 10.13 20.25
C GLN A 514 -0.35 9.83 18.73
N GLN A 515 -1.53 9.50 18.18
CA GLN A 515 -1.68 9.33 16.73
C GLN A 515 -1.34 10.61 15.96
N ARG A 516 -1.72 11.79 16.48
CA ARG A 516 -1.33 13.11 15.94
C ARG A 516 0.19 13.27 15.93
N LEU A 517 0.84 12.95 17.05
CA LEU A 517 2.30 13.02 17.14
C LEU A 517 2.99 12.05 16.17
N VAL A 518 2.41 10.88 15.91
CA VAL A 518 2.91 9.95 14.85
C VAL A 518 2.80 10.58 13.46
N GLU A 519 1.73 11.33 13.14
CA GLU A 519 1.63 12.06 11.87
C GLU A 519 2.69 13.15 11.73
N ILE A 520 2.96 13.89 12.81
CA ILE A 520 4.01 14.90 12.82
C ILE A 520 5.39 14.24 12.66
N ALA A 521 5.67 13.15 13.37
CA ALA A 521 6.89 12.37 13.20
C ALA A 521 7.07 11.87 11.76
N ARG A 522 5.98 11.40 11.13
CA ARG A 522 6.00 10.99 9.72
C ARG A 522 6.33 12.15 8.79
N ALA A 523 5.78 13.35 9.04
CA ALA A 523 6.10 14.53 8.28
C ALA A 523 7.57 14.97 8.47
N LEU A 524 8.10 14.90 9.70
CA LEU A 524 9.50 15.18 10.02
C LEU A 524 10.48 14.18 9.40
N ALA A 525 10.10 12.90 9.29
CA ALA A 525 10.93 11.85 8.67
C ALA A 525 11.19 12.11 7.17
N LEU A 526 10.35 12.90 6.48
CA LEU A 526 10.59 13.37 5.12
C LEU A 526 11.82 14.29 5.06
N GLY A 527 12.19 14.96 6.17
CA GLY A 527 13.23 15.98 6.20
C GLY A 527 12.76 17.27 5.53
N PRO A 528 11.65 17.86 5.98
CA PRO A 528 11.06 19.01 5.30
C PRO A 528 11.90 20.28 5.45
N THR A 529 11.82 21.15 4.45
CA THR A 529 12.22 22.56 4.56
C THR A 529 11.00 23.44 4.89
N LEU A 530 9.80 22.98 4.54
CA LEU A 530 8.53 23.60 4.92
C LEU A 530 7.58 22.54 5.48
N LEU A 531 7.06 22.78 6.67
CA LEU A 531 6.11 21.90 7.37
C LEU A 531 4.72 22.56 7.43
N LEU A 532 3.72 21.95 6.82
CA LEU A 532 2.33 22.39 6.84
C LEU A 532 1.56 21.55 7.87
N LEU A 533 0.96 22.19 8.86
CA LEU A 533 0.23 21.53 9.94
C LEU A 533 -1.24 21.97 9.93
N ASP A 534 -2.14 21.01 9.78
CA ASP A 534 -3.59 21.23 9.72
C ASP A 534 -4.21 20.78 11.04
N GLU A 535 -4.55 21.74 11.92
CA GLU A 535 -5.10 21.55 13.27
C GLU A 535 -4.28 20.55 14.13
N PRO A 536 -2.95 20.77 14.29
CA PRO A 536 -2.10 19.81 14.98
C PRO A 536 -2.39 19.68 16.49
N ALA A 537 -2.97 20.70 17.12
CA ALA A 537 -3.30 20.72 18.54
C ALA A 537 -4.70 20.16 18.87
N ALA A 538 -5.50 19.81 17.84
CA ALA A 538 -6.86 19.31 18.04
C ALA A 538 -6.87 17.98 18.81
N GLY A 539 -7.61 17.92 19.92
CA GLY A 539 -7.72 16.74 20.78
C GLY A 539 -6.53 16.48 21.70
N LEU A 540 -5.53 17.38 21.72
CA LEU A 540 -4.41 17.32 22.67
C LEU A 540 -4.79 17.94 24.02
N ARG A 541 -4.30 17.35 25.12
CA ARG A 541 -4.37 17.94 26.46
C ARG A 541 -3.39 19.11 26.56
N HIS A 542 -3.58 19.99 27.56
CA HIS A 542 -2.75 21.19 27.74
C HIS A 542 -1.23 20.87 27.80
N VAL A 543 -0.84 19.82 28.53
CA VAL A 543 0.57 19.38 28.61
C VAL A 543 1.10 18.92 27.23
N GLU A 544 0.28 18.24 26.46
CA GLU A 544 0.63 17.77 25.11
C GLU A 544 0.76 18.95 24.12
N LYS A 545 -0.10 19.97 24.23
CA LYS A 545 -0.01 21.21 23.46
C LYS A 545 1.28 21.98 23.78
N THR A 546 1.66 22.08 25.06
CA THR A 546 2.91 22.71 25.49
C THR A 546 4.13 21.97 24.92
N ALA A 547 4.12 20.64 24.96
CA ALA A 547 5.19 19.82 24.37
C ALA A 547 5.26 19.98 22.84
N LEU A 548 4.10 20.02 22.16
CA LEU A 548 4.03 20.28 20.72
C LEU A 548 4.58 21.68 20.36
N ALA A 549 4.22 22.71 21.12
CA ALA A 549 4.75 24.05 20.91
C ALA A 549 6.28 24.10 21.05
N ALA A 550 6.82 23.42 22.07
CA ALA A 550 8.27 23.31 22.25
C ALA A 550 8.95 22.58 21.09
N LEU A 551 8.37 21.48 20.61
CA LEU A 551 8.84 20.76 19.42
C LEU A 551 8.87 21.66 18.19
N LEU A 552 7.79 22.40 17.91
CA LEU A 552 7.71 23.27 16.73
C LEU A 552 8.71 24.43 16.79
N ARG A 553 9.00 24.98 18.00
CA ARG A 553 10.08 25.96 18.17
C ARG A 553 11.45 25.34 17.86
N GLN A 554 11.72 24.12 18.33
CA GLN A 554 12.96 23.39 17.98
C GLN A 554 13.07 23.15 16.46
N VAL A 555 11.98 22.76 15.82
CA VAL A 555 11.94 22.58 14.36
C VAL A 555 12.24 23.90 13.64
N ARG A 556 11.66 25.00 14.09
CA ARG A 556 11.94 26.36 13.57
C ARG A 556 13.42 26.72 13.69
N GLU A 557 14.05 26.42 14.82
CA GLU A 557 15.48 26.71 15.07
C GLU A 557 16.42 25.96 14.12
N THR A 558 15.96 24.86 13.52
CA THR A 558 16.70 24.15 12.46
C THR A 558 16.58 24.79 11.07
N GLY A 559 15.90 25.95 10.95
CA GLY A 559 15.67 26.65 9.69
C GLY A 559 14.44 26.18 8.90
N VAL A 560 13.66 25.26 9.43
CA VAL A 560 12.42 24.78 8.80
C VAL A 560 11.32 25.84 8.96
N GLY A 561 10.74 26.27 7.84
CA GLY A 561 9.52 27.10 7.86
C GLY A 561 8.31 26.27 8.29
N VAL A 562 7.40 26.86 9.05
CA VAL A 562 6.17 26.19 9.51
C VAL A 562 4.98 27.05 9.11
N LEU A 563 4.01 26.45 8.42
CA LEU A 563 2.70 27.05 8.17
C LEU A 563 1.65 26.20 8.88
N LEU A 564 0.92 26.79 9.82
CA LEU A 564 -0.08 26.06 10.58
C LEU A 564 -1.48 26.69 10.47
N VAL A 565 -2.50 25.83 10.41
CA VAL A 565 -3.91 26.19 10.58
C VAL A 565 -4.35 25.68 11.95
N GLU A 566 -4.92 26.56 12.76
CA GLU A 566 -5.41 26.21 14.08
C GLU A 566 -6.64 27.07 14.48
N HIS A 567 -7.41 26.53 15.42
CA HIS A 567 -8.56 27.20 16.02
C HIS A 567 -8.33 27.55 17.50
N ASP A 568 -7.32 26.99 18.11
CA ASP A 568 -6.91 27.29 19.48
C ASP A 568 -6.07 28.57 19.50
N MET A 569 -6.72 29.69 19.82
CA MET A 569 -6.08 31.00 19.77
C MET A 569 -4.93 31.13 20.77
N ASP A 570 -5.04 30.55 21.98
CA ASP A 570 -3.97 30.60 22.97
C ASP A 570 -2.72 29.89 22.45
N PHE A 571 -2.91 28.72 21.80
CA PHE A 571 -1.83 27.99 21.19
C PHE A 571 -1.17 28.76 20.05
N VAL A 572 -1.99 29.33 19.16
CA VAL A 572 -1.52 30.10 17.99
C VAL A 572 -0.76 31.35 18.43
N MET A 573 -1.37 32.19 19.29
CA MET A 573 -0.78 33.44 19.76
C MET A 573 0.55 33.23 20.49
N GLY A 574 0.67 32.12 21.21
CA GLY A 574 1.89 31.79 21.95
C GLY A 574 3.00 31.14 21.11
N LEU A 575 2.71 30.74 19.85
CA LEU A 575 3.64 29.95 19.02
C LEU A 575 4.11 30.67 17.76
N THR A 576 3.23 31.42 17.10
CA THR A 576 3.50 32.00 15.76
C THR A 576 4.27 33.30 15.81
N ASP A 577 5.14 33.49 14.81
CA ASP A 577 5.87 34.74 14.60
C ASP A 577 4.98 35.76 13.87
N ARG A 578 4.11 35.28 12.98
CA ARG A 578 3.18 36.10 12.18
C ARG A 578 1.89 35.36 11.91
N LEU A 579 0.80 36.09 11.77
CA LEU A 579 -0.52 35.59 11.42
C LEU A 579 -0.99 36.14 10.08
N VAL A 580 -1.71 35.29 9.34
CA VAL A 580 -2.51 35.66 8.17
C VAL A 580 -3.95 35.30 8.47
N VAL A 581 -4.82 36.29 8.46
CA VAL A 581 -6.24 36.12 8.78
C VAL A 581 -7.02 36.05 7.47
N MET A 582 -7.79 34.98 7.30
CA MET A 582 -8.69 34.82 6.16
C MET A 582 -10.16 35.00 6.57
N ASN A 583 -10.92 35.68 5.71
CA ASN A 583 -12.37 35.75 5.82
C ASN A 583 -13.00 35.64 4.42
N PHE A 584 -14.04 34.82 4.26
CA PHE A 584 -14.75 34.58 2.97
C PHE A 584 -13.81 34.36 1.75
N GLY A 585 -12.72 33.62 1.97
CA GLY A 585 -11.76 33.26 0.91
C GLY A 585 -10.68 34.31 0.64
N SER A 586 -10.75 35.49 1.23
CA SER A 586 -9.80 36.59 1.04
C SER A 586 -8.93 36.79 2.28
N GLU A 587 -7.77 37.42 2.09
CA GLU A 587 -6.96 37.93 3.19
C GLU A 587 -7.70 39.12 3.83
N LEU A 588 -7.83 39.09 5.16
CA LEU A 588 -8.44 40.17 5.94
C LEU A 588 -7.38 41.05 6.59
N ALA A 589 -6.37 40.42 7.17
CA ALA A 589 -5.25 41.10 7.84
C ALA A 589 -4.03 40.18 7.91
N GLN A 590 -2.83 40.75 8.01
CA GLN A 590 -1.64 40.05 8.41
C GLN A 590 -0.72 40.90 9.25
N GLY A 591 -0.07 40.29 10.27
CA GLY A 591 0.78 41.03 11.22
C GLY A 591 1.24 40.11 12.36
N GLN A 592 1.89 40.71 13.36
CA GLN A 592 2.27 40.02 14.57
C GLN A 592 1.04 39.62 15.38
N PRO A 593 1.10 38.51 16.20
CA PRO A 593 -0.04 38.07 17.00
C PRO A 593 -0.67 39.17 17.85
N ALA A 594 0.15 40.03 18.48
CA ALA A 594 -0.34 41.12 19.33
C ALA A 594 -1.08 42.22 18.55
N GLU A 595 -0.75 42.46 17.26
CA GLU A 595 -1.44 43.38 16.38
C GLU A 595 -2.78 42.83 15.93
N ILE A 596 -2.77 41.58 15.46
CA ILE A 596 -3.97 40.87 14.96
C ILE A 596 -5.03 40.71 16.07
N GLN A 597 -4.62 40.49 17.31
CA GLN A 597 -5.55 40.36 18.46
C GLN A 597 -6.33 41.64 18.73
N ARG A 598 -5.82 42.81 18.31
CA ARG A 598 -6.44 44.13 18.53
C ARG A 598 -7.10 44.70 17.28
N ASP A 599 -6.98 44.01 16.15
CA ASP A 599 -7.55 44.47 14.89
C ASP A 599 -9.08 44.39 14.93
N PRO A 600 -9.78 45.54 14.78
CA PRO A 600 -11.25 45.57 14.83
C PRO A 600 -11.93 44.68 13.78
N ALA A 601 -11.37 44.64 12.55
CA ALA A 601 -11.92 43.80 11.47
C ALA A 601 -11.79 42.30 11.78
N VAL A 602 -10.70 41.92 12.43
CA VAL A 602 -10.50 40.52 12.88
C VAL A 602 -11.47 40.17 13.99
N LEU A 603 -11.64 41.04 14.97
CA LEU A 603 -12.60 40.85 16.06
C LEU A 603 -14.02 40.70 15.54
N GLU A 604 -14.43 41.56 14.60
CA GLU A 604 -15.74 41.50 13.95
C GLU A 604 -15.95 40.17 13.19
N ALA A 605 -14.92 39.72 12.45
CA ALA A 605 -14.99 38.46 11.70
C ALA A 605 -15.16 37.22 12.59
N TYR A 606 -14.65 37.24 13.84
CA TYR A 606 -14.77 36.12 14.79
C TYR A 606 -15.98 36.23 15.71
N LEU A 607 -16.36 37.41 16.13
CA LEU A 607 -17.46 37.64 17.08
C LEU A 607 -18.82 37.86 16.38
N GLY A 608 -18.80 38.14 15.08
CA GLY A 608 -19.95 38.64 14.33
C GLY A 608 -20.13 40.16 14.57
N SER A 609 -20.71 40.84 13.61
CA SER A 609 -21.13 42.25 13.84
C SER A 609 -22.08 42.25 15.03
N ALA A 610 -21.73 42.94 16.11
CA ALA A 610 -22.66 43.28 17.15
C ALA A 610 -23.77 44.16 16.48
N ALA A 611 -24.90 43.50 16.18
CA ALA A 611 -26.07 44.17 15.64
C ALA A 611 -26.72 45.09 16.70
#